data_ea4df459ec6921c05297aefc13c3947c
#
_entry.id   ea4df459ec6921c05297aefc13c3947c
#
_cell.length_a   1.000
_cell.length_b   1.000
_cell.length_c   1.000
_cell.angle_alpha   90.00
_cell.angle_beta   90.00
_cell.angle_gamma   90.00
#
_symmetry.space_group_name_H-M   'P 1'
#
loop_
_entity.id
_entity.type
_entity.pdbx_description
1 polymer ?
#
loop_
_entity_poly.entity_id
_entity_poly.type
_entity_poly.pdbx_seq_one_letter_code
_entity_poly.pdbx_strand_id
1 'polypeptide(L)'
;MKKTWAVMGTAVAISAMIFTGCGSSDTATSTDTTQESGSTDTAATDTSAAETKSGDFSGLISPISREEGSGTSGAFIELFGIETKDADGNKIDNTTDTAEITNSTSVMMTTVAGNDNAIGYVSLGSLNDSVKALSIDGVEASADNIKNGTYAVARPFNIATDKEVSEVTQDFINFILSEDGQAVVEENG
;
A
#
# COMPACT_ATOMS: atom_id res chain seq x y z
N MET A 1 -17.55 -25.14 -40.67
CA MET A 1 -18.67 -24.28 -40.28
C MET A 1 -18.08 -22.95 -39.77
N LYS A 2 -18.19 -21.90 -40.56
CA LYS A 2 -17.66 -20.58 -40.24
C LYS A 2 -18.72 -19.81 -39.45
N LYS A 3 -18.46 -19.45 -38.21
CA LYS A 3 -19.31 -18.57 -37.40
C LYS A 3 -18.82 -17.13 -37.54
N THR A 4 -19.61 -16.34 -38.25
CA THR A 4 -19.44 -14.87 -38.35
C THR A 4 -20.03 -14.23 -37.11
N TRP A 5 -19.24 -13.45 -36.39
CA TRP A 5 -19.70 -12.59 -35.30
C TRP A 5 -19.93 -11.17 -35.83
N ALA A 6 -21.13 -10.69 -35.67
CA ALA A 6 -21.50 -9.32 -35.98
C ALA A 6 -21.15 -8.43 -34.76
N VAL A 7 -20.36 -7.41 -34.99
CA VAL A 7 -20.05 -6.37 -34.01
C VAL A 7 -21.11 -5.27 -34.11
N MET A 8 -21.90 -5.12 -33.06
CA MET A 8 -22.90 -4.06 -32.95
C MET A 8 -22.29 -2.89 -32.17
N GLY A 9 -21.99 -1.81 -32.87
CA GLY A 9 -21.46 -0.59 -32.27
C GLY A 9 -22.57 0.21 -31.62
N THR A 10 -22.40 0.54 -30.34
CA THR A 10 -23.25 1.45 -29.59
C THR A 10 -22.53 2.78 -29.43
N ALA A 11 -23.06 3.82 -30.07
CA ALA A 11 -22.59 5.20 -29.90
C ALA A 11 -23.12 5.76 -28.59
N VAL A 12 -22.24 6.21 -27.71
CA VAL A 12 -22.59 6.94 -26.48
C VAL A 12 -22.36 8.44 -26.74
N ALA A 13 -23.45 9.21 -26.70
CA ALA A 13 -23.43 10.66 -26.77
C ALA A 13 -23.03 11.25 -25.42
N ILE A 14 -21.97 12.07 -25.41
CA ILE A 14 -21.51 12.81 -24.23
C ILE A 14 -22.20 14.17 -24.22
N SER A 15 -23.06 14.41 -23.24
CA SER A 15 -23.66 15.71 -22.97
C SER A 15 -22.77 16.49 -22.01
N ALA A 16 -22.18 17.57 -22.48
CA ALA A 16 -21.47 18.53 -21.65
C ALA A 16 -22.46 19.48 -20.97
N MET A 17 -22.46 19.52 -19.64
CA MET A 17 -23.15 20.59 -18.87
C MET A 17 -22.12 21.63 -18.43
N ILE A 18 -22.28 22.83 -18.95
CA ILE A 18 -21.56 24.04 -18.56
C ILE A 18 -22.36 24.67 -17.40
N PHE A 19 -21.76 24.79 -16.23
CA PHE A 19 -22.25 25.66 -15.17
C PHE A 19 -21.40 26.92 -15.10
N THR A 20 -21.98 28.01 -15.59
CA THR A 20 -21.56 29.39 -15.33
C THR A 20 -22.19 29.85 -14.02
N GLY A 21 -21.41 30.21 -13.05
CA GLY A 21 -21.84 30.86 -11.81
C GLY A 21 -20.93 32.03 -11.48
N CYS A 22 -21.46 33.24 -11.73
CA CYS A 22 -20.85 34.54 -11.49
C CYS A 22 -21.19 35.03 -10.07
N GLY A 23 -20.32 35.86 -9.46
CA GLY A 23 -20.68 36.68 -8.27
C GLY A 23 -19.53 36.81 -7.30
N SER A 24 -18.84 37.82 -7.36
CA SER A 24 -18.72 39.20 -6.89
C SER A 24 -17.85 39.35 -5.65
N SER A 25 -16.76 40.04 -5.86
CA SER A 25 -16.11 41.10 -5.10
C SER A 25 -16.53 41.36 -3.64
N ASP A 26 -15.58 41.47 -2.73
CA ASP A 26 -15.31 42.73 -2.06
C ASP A 26 -13.93 42.78 -1.38
N THR A 27 -13.40 43.96 -1.44
CA THR A 27 -12.12 44.55 -1.11
C THR A 27 -12.03 44.89 0.39
N ALA A 28 -10.85 44.79 1.00
CA ALA A 28 -10.20 45.83 1.83
C ALA A 28 -9.13 45.19 2.73
N THR A 29 -7.91 45.54 2.56
CA THR A 29 -7.06 46.62 3.08
C THR A 29 -6.20 46.19 4.28
N SER A 30 -4.91 46.13 3.97
CA SER A 30 -3.68 46.48 4.70
C SER A 30 -3.67 46.49 6.25
N THR A 31 -2.65 45.89 6.87
CA THR A 31 -1.58 46.68 7.52
C THR A 31 -0.32 45.85 7.76
N ASP A 32 0.77 46.43 7.32
CA ASP A 32 2.18 46.19 7.50
C ASP A 32 2.59 46.22 8.99
N THR A 33 3.48 45.33 9.41
CA THR A 33 4.53 45.67 10.39
C THR A 33 5.71 44.69 10.28
N THR A 34 6.77 45.19 9.74
CA THR A 34 8.14 44.70 9.77
C THR A 34 8.68 44.65 11.20
N GLN A 35 9.37 43.59 11.60
CA GLN A 35 10.58 43.70 12.40
C GLN A 35 11.49 42.46 12.24
N GLU A 36 12.69 42.83 11.87
CA GLU A 36 13.93 42.08 11.68
C GLU A 36 14.56 41.74 13.05
N SER A 37 15.24 40.64 13.17
CA SER A 37 16.62 40.55 13.67
C SER A 37 16.92 39.21 14.37
N GLY A 38 18.04 38.58 13.99
CA GLY A 38 18.90 37.89 14.96
C GLY A 38 19.23 36.42 14.61
N SER A 39 20.28 36.30 13.81
CA SER A 39 21.15 35.12 13.66
C SER A 39 21.68 34.62 15.02
N THR A 40 21.68 33.29 15.24
CA THR A 40 22.87 32.58 15.77
C THR A 40 22.78 31.08 15.51
N ASP A 41 23.79 30.62 14.84
CA ASP A 41 24.24 29.25 14.63
C ASP A 41 24.43 28.51 15.96
N THR A 42 23.89 27.29 16.09
CA THR A 42 24.51 26.27 16.94
C THR A 42 24.01 24.89 16.46
N ALA A 43 24.92 24.13 15.86
CA ALA A 43 24.78 22.73 15.60
C ALA A 43 24.60 21.97 16.93
N ALA A 44 23.45 21.33 17.09
CA ALA A 44 23.26 20.31 18.11
C ALA A 44 22.71 19.04 17.40
N THR A 45 23.59 18.06 17.37
CA THR A 45 23.23 16.66 17.03
C THR A 45 22.27 16.19 18.10
N ASP A 46 20.99 16.23 17.80
CA ASP A 46 19.98 15.67 18.70
C ASP A 46 19.55 14.30 18.13
N THR A 47 20.07 13.26 18.77
CA THR A 47 19.59 11.89 18.64
C THR A 47 18.23 11.85 19.34
N SER A 48 17.18 12.26 18.65
CA SER A 48 15.82 12.13 19.17
C SER A 48 15.42 10.67 19.12
N ALA A 49 15.57 10.00 20.27
CA ALA A 49 14.79 8.81 20.56
C ALA A 49 13.32 9.18 20.38
N ALA A 50 12.65 8.52 19.44
CA ALA A 50 11.21 8.67 19.23
C ALA A 50 10.50 8.30 20.54
N GLU A 51 10.13 9.30 21.32
CA GLU A 51 9.17 9.14 22.40
C GLU A 51 7.86 8.66 21.78
N THR A 52 7.55 7.39 22.01
CA THR A 52 6.23 6.83 21.78
C THR A 52 5.26 7.57 22.70
N LYS A 53 4.71 8.69 22.24
CA LYS A 53 3.52 9.26 22.87
C LYS A 53 2.40 8.22 22.69
N SER A 54 2.18 7.42 23.74
CA SER A 54 0.92 6.74 23.93
C SER A 54 -0.12 7.84 24.06
N GLY A 55 -0.67 8.27 22.92
CA GLY A 55 -1.84 9.13 22.91
C GLY A 55 -2.99 8.34 23.51
N ASP A 56 -3.80 8.97 24.34
CA ASP A 56 -5.08 8.42 24.77
C ASP A 56 -5.96 8.20 23.53
N PHE A 57 -5.78 7.01 22.91
CA PHE A 57 -6.63 6.59 21.80
C PHE A 57 -7.97 6.13 22.40
N SER A 58 -8.98 6.97 22.29
CA SER A 58 -10.33 6.69 22.80
C SER A 58 -11.29 6.14 21.74
N GLY A 59 -10.82 5.92 20.51
CA GLY A 59 -11.61 5.44 19.38
C GLY A 59 -11.53 3.93 19.15
N LEU A 60 -12.50 3.41 18.39
CA LEU A 60 -12.41 2.06 17.85
C LEU A 60 -11.45 2.06 16.65
N ILE A 61 -10.54 1.09 16.61
CA ILE A 61 -9.72 0.84 15.42
C ILE A 61 -10.62 0.27 14.34
N SER A 62 -10.46 0.78 13.10
CA SER A 62 -11.14 0.29 11.90
C SER A 62 -10.15 -0.55 11.10
N PRO A 63 -10.11 -1.88 11.28
CA PRO A 63 -9.24 -2.74 10.50
C PRO A 63 -9.78 -2.89 9.07
N ILE A 64 -8.87 -2.79 8.09
CA ILE A 64 -9.18 -2.98 6.68
C ILE A 64 -8.37 -4.17 6.20
N SER A 65 -9.05 -5.15 5.60
CA SER A 65 -8.45 -6.37 5.09
C SER A 65 -8.68 -6.50 3.59
N ARG A 66 -8.05 -7.51 3.01
CA ARG A 66 -8.19 -7.85 1.59
C ARG A 66 -9.13 -9.06 1.45
N GLU A 67 -9.68 -9.17 0.26
CA GLU A 67 -10.53 -10.29 -0.18
C GLU A 67 -9.82 -11.64 -0.07
N GLU A 68 -10.60 -12.69 0.03
CA GLU A 68 -10.12 -14.06 -0.05
C GLU A 68 -9.38 -14.31 -1.38
N GLY A 69 -8.27 -15.01 -1.33
CA GLY A 69 -7.41 -15.27 -2.50
C GLY A 69 -6.38 -14.18 -2.77
N SER A 70 -6.38 -13.06 -2.05
CA SER A 70 -5.31 -12.07 -2.10
C SER A 70 -4.00 -12.64 -1.57
N GLY A 71 -2.93 -12.62 -2.39
CA GLY A 71 -1.60 -13.04 -1.95
C GLY A 71 -1.05 -12.20 -0.80
N THR A 72 -1.38 -10.91 -0.75
CA THR A 72 -0.99 -10.01 0.35
C THR A 72 -1.73 -10.36 1.63
N SER A 73 -3.03 -10.70 1.55
CA SER A 73 -3.80 -11.17 2.69
C SER A 73 -3.24 -12.48 3.25
N GLY A 74 -3.03 -13.47 2.39
CA GLY A 74 -2.45 -14.74 2.80
C GLY A 74 -1.08 -14.58 3.47
N ALA A 75 -0.23 -13.67 2.96
CA ALA A 75 1.04 -13.37 3.59
C ALA A 75 0.86 -12.75 4.98
N PHE A 76 -0.03 -11.77 5.10
CA PHE A 76 -0.28 -11.07 6.35
C PHE A 76 -0.79 -12.01 7.44
N ILE A 77 -1.86 -12.77 7.18
CA ILE A 77 -2.45 -13.66 8.18
C ILE A 77 -1.50 -14.79 8.61
N GLU A 78 -0.66 -15.28 7.69
CA GLU A 78 0.35 -16.31 7.97
C GLU A 78 1.48 -15.74 8.83
N LEU A 79 2.09 -14.62 8.44
CA LEU A 79 3.25 -14.03 9.12
C LEU A 79 2.92 -13.47 10.50
N PHE A 80 1.69 -12.97 10.69
CA PHE A 80 1.21 -12.48 12.00
C PHE A 80 0.53 -13.56 12.85
N GLY A 81 0.45 -14.81 12.36
CA GLY A 81 -0.15 -15.91 13.13
C GLY A 81 -1.66 -15.78 13.31
N ILE A 82 -2.33 -15.02 12.46
CA ILE A 82 -3.79 -14.89 12.42
C ILE A 82 -4.41 -16.15 11.82
N GLU A 83 -3.72 -16.76 10.83
CA GLU A 83 -4.12 -18.05 10.28
C GLU A 83 -3.83 -19.19 11.29
N THR A 84 -4.82 -20.02 11.53
CA THR A 84 -4.66 -21.27 12.28
C THR A 84 -5.01 -22.48 11.43
N LYS A 85 -4.87 -23.67 11.98
CA LYS A 85 -5.31 -24.91 11.33
C LYS A 85 -6.31 -25.64 12.22
N ASP A 86 -7.36 -26.18 11.59
CA ASP A 86 -8.29 -27.07 12.27
C ASP A 86 -7.69 -28.47 12.52
N ALA A 87 -8.49 -29.36 13.12
CA ALA A 87 -8.06 -30.72 13.41
C ALA A 87 -7.75 -31.57 12.16
N ASP A 88 -8.32 -31.19 11.02
CA ASP A 88 -8.13 -31.85 9.72
C ASP A 88 -6.98 -31.22 8.91
N GLY A 89 -6.37 -30.15 9.43
CA GLY A 89 -5.25 -29.43 8.82
C GLY A 89 -5.65 -28.36 7.82
N ASN A 90 -6.94 -28.02 7.72
CA ASN A 90 -7.40 -26.92 6.87
C ASN A 90 -7.05 -25.58 7.53
N LYS A 91 -6.71 -24.61 6.67
CA LYS A 91 -6.41 -23.24 7.10
C LYS A 91 -7.70 -22.52 7.49
N ILE A 92 -7.65 -21.83 8.62
CA ILE A 92 -8.71 -20.96 9.13
C ILE A 92 -8.16 -19.56 9.26
N ASP A 93 -8.77 -18.61 8.56
CA ASP A 93 -8.51 -17.18 8.73
C ASP A 93 -9.31 -16.67 9.93
N ASN A 94 -8.61 -16.15 10.94
CA ASN A 94 -9.20 -15.55 12.13
C ASN A 94 -9.20 -14.03 12.09
N THR A 95 -9.14 -13.44 10.89
CA THR A 95 -9.36 -12.00 10.74
C THR A 95 -10.72 -11.62 11.35
N THR A 96 -10.77 -10.53 12.08
CA THR A 96 -12.00 -10.08 12.72
C THR A 96 -13.14 -9.85 11.72
N ASP A 97 -14.35 -10.27 12.05
CA ASP A 97 -15.57 -10.06 11.26
C ASP A 97 -15.92 -8.57 11.08
N THR A 98 -15.34 -7.70 11.90
CA THR A 98 -15.51 -6.24 11.80
C THR A 98 -14.58 -5.59 10.81
N ALA A 99 -13.64 -6.33 10.20
CA ALA A 99 -12.75 -5.79 9.19
C ALA A 99 -13.52 -5.42 7.91
N GLU A 100 -13.27 -4.23 7.41
CA GLU A 100 -13.74 -3.82 6.09
C GLU A 100 -12.93 -4.56 5.02
N ILE A 101 -13.61 -5.23 4.10
CA ILE A 101 -12.95 -6.00 3.05
C ILE A 101 -12.89 -5.19 1.75
N THR A 102 -11.68 -5.06 1.20
CA THR A 102 -11.45 -4.42 -0.10
C THR A 102 -10.72 -5.35 -1.06
N ASN A 103 -11.03 -5.23 -2.34
CA ASN A 103 -10.38 -5.98 -3.43
C ASN A 103 -9.31 -5.15 -4.17
N SER A 104 -8.93 -4.00 -3.63
CA SER A 104 -8.00 -3.09 -4.28
C SER A 104 -7.02 -2.48 -3.28
N THR A 105 -5.72 -2.54 -3.61
CA THR A 105 -4.67 -1.87 -2.85
C THR A 105 -4.87 -0.34 -2.83
N SER A 106 -5.30 0.25 -3.95
CA SER A 106 -5.57 1.69 -4.04
C SER A 106 -6.74 2.11 -3.15
N VAL A 107 -7.80 1.28 -3.07
CA VAL A 107 -8.93 1.54 -2.16
C VAL A 107 -8.47 1.42 -0.72
N MET A 108 -7.71 0.40 -0.35
CA MET A 108 -7.15 0.28 1.00
C MET A 108 -6.35 1.52 1.40
N MET A 109 -5.40 1.95 0.55
CA MET A 109 -4.58 3.14 0.80
C MET A 109 -5.45 4.39 0.99
N THR A 110 -6.45 4.60 0.13
CA THR A 110 -7.35 5.76 0.21
C THR A 110 -8.22 5.71 1.48
N THR A 111 -8.70 4.53 1.87
CA THR A 111 -9.52 4.38 3.08
C THR A 111 -8.70 4.64 4.34
N VAL A 112 -7.46 4.12 4.41
CA VAL A 112 -6.55 4.39 5.53
C VAL A 112 -6.19 5.88 5.58
N ALA A 113 -5.87 6.50 4.44
CA ALA A 113 -5.55 7.93 4.39
C ALA A 113 -6.72 8.85 4.79
N GLY A 114 -7.96 8.39 4.61
CA GLY A 114 -9.18 9.14 4.91
C GLY A 114 -9.77 8.89 6.30
N ASN A 115 -9.19 8.01 7.11
CA ASN A 115 -9.71 7.66 8.43
C ASN A 115 -8.58 7.48 9.45
N ASP A 116 -8.45 8.41 10.37
CA ASP A 116 -7.41 8.43 11.40
C ASP A 116 -7.41 7.18 12.30
N ASN A 117 -8.51 6.45 12.36
CA ASN A 117 -8.66 5.23 13.13
C ASN A 117 -8.43 3.96 12.29
N ALA A 118 -8.18 4.08 10.99
CA ALA A 118 -8.01 2.94 10.13
C ALA A 118 -6.58 2.38 10.19
N ILE A 119 -6.50 1.06 10.10
CA ILE A 119 -5.26 0.32 9.91
C ILE A 119 -5.46 -0.71 8.80
N GLY A 120 -4.47 -0.84 7.94
CA GLY A 120 -4.48 -1.80 6.84
C GLY A 120 -3.08 -2.32 6.54
N TYR A 121 -2.95 -3.14 5.52
CA TYR A 121 -1.68 -3.69 5.08
C TYR A 121 -1.57 -3.69 3.55
N VAL A 122 -0.40 -3.43 3.06
CA VAL A 122 -0.06 -3.42 1.63
C VAL A 122 1.32 -4.01 1.42
N SER A 123 1.65 -4.38 0.18
CA SER A 123 3.03 -4.72 -0.16
C SER A 123 3.91 -3.46 -0.16
N LEU A 124 5.21 -3.63 0.12
CA LEU A 124 6.15 -2.51 0.21
C LEU A 124 6.17 -1.64 -1.06
N GLY A 125 6.14 -2.25 -2.24
CA GLY A 125 6.12 -1.51 -3.51
C GLY A 125 4.85 -0.70 -3.79
N SER A 126 3.79 -0.94 -3.03
CA SER A 126 2.56 -0.13 -3.12
C SER A 126 2.50 0.99 -2.09
N LEU A 127 3.43 1.00 -1.13
CA LEU A 127 3.47 2.00 -0.07
C LEU A 127 3.89 3.36 -0.63
N ASN A 128 3.23 4.43 -0.18
CA ASN A 128 3.59 5.80 -0.52
C ASN A 128 3.26 6.76 0.62
N ASP A 129 3.58 8.03 0.45
CA ASP A 129 3.48 9.08 1.48
C ASP A 129 2.04 9.47 1.86
N SER A 130 1.01 8.87 1.25
CA SER A 130 -0.39 9.14 1.61
C SER A 130 -0.80 8.51 2.94
N VAL A 131 -0.04 7.55 3.44
CA VAL A 131 -0.26 6.84 4.71
C VAL A 131 1.03 6.76 5.51
N LYS A 132 0.90 6.56 6.82
CA LYS A 132 2.03 6.32 7.70
C LYS A 132 2.36 4.83 7.75
N ALA A 133 3.57 4.47 7.32
CA ALA A 133 4.11 3.13 7.57
C ALA A 133 4.39 2.92 9.06
N LEU A 134 4.03 1.74 9.57
CA LEU A 134 4.32 1.34 10.94
C LEU A 134 5.55 0.45 10.98
N SER A 135 6.41 0.68 11.95
CA SER A 135 7.51 -0.24 12.27
C SER A 135 6.96 -1.49 12.96
N ILE A 136 7.49 -2.64 12.61
CA ILE A 136 7.18 -3.92 13.28
C ILE A 136 8.38 -4.30 14.15
N ASP A 137 8.13 -4.51 15.44
CA ASP A 137 9.17 -4.76 16.44
C ASP A 137 10.28 -3.68 16.46
N GLY A 138 9.90 -2.43 16.14
CA GLY A 138 10.80 -1.30 16.07
C GLY A 138 11.63 -1.21 14.78
N VAL A 139 11.39 -2.10 13.81
CA VAL A 139 12.09 -2.13 12.51
C VAL A 139 11.18 -1.60 11.41
N GLU A 140 11.68 -0.68 10.59
CA GLU A 140 10.96 -0.15 9.44
C GLU A 140 10.97 -1.13 8.26
N ALA A 141 9.86 -1.14 7.51
CA ALA A 141 9.77 -1.87 6.24
C ALA A 141 10.62 -1.15 5.19
N SER A 142 11.80 -1.67 4.91
CA SER A 142 12.69 -1.18 3.86
C SER A 142 13.39 -2.33 3.15
N ALA A 143 13.81 -2.11 1.90
CA ALA A 143 14.55 -3.10 1.14
C ALA A 143 15.82 -3.57 1.88
N ASP A 144 16.54 -2.66 2.55
CA ASP A 144 17.75 -2.97 3.30
C ASP A 144 17.45 -3.84 4.53
N ASN A 145 16.40 -3.52 5.29
CA ASN A 145 16.00 -4.28 6.47
C ASN A 145 15.46 -5.67 6.10
N ILE A 146 14.86 -5.81 4.93
CA ILE A 146 14.43 -7.11 4.39
C ILE A 146 15.65 -7.91 3.93
N LYS A 147 16.57 -7.31 3.16
CA LYS A 147 17.79 -7.97 2.64
C LYS A 147 18.70 -8.45 3.77
N ASN A 148 18.84 -7.69 4.85
CA ASN A 148 19.68 -8.07 6.00
C ASN A 148 18.96 -8.96 7.03
N GLY A 149 17.65 -9.23 6.83
CA GLY A 149 16.84 -10.12 7.68
C GLY A 149 16.41 -9.51 9.01
N THR A 150 16.56 -8.20 9.23
CA THR A 150 16.09 -7.54 10.45
C THR A 150 14.58 -7.28 10.44
N TYR A 151 13.99 -7.08 9.25
CA TYR A 151 12.54 -6.99 9.09
C TYR A 151 11.95 -8.37 8.87
N ALA A 152 11.26 -8.90 9.88
CA ALA A 152 10.81 -10.30 9.89
C ALA A 152 9.55 -10.56 9.03
N VAL A 153 8.76 -9.52 8.74
CA VAL A 153 7.49 -9.66 8.01
C VAL A 153 7.74 -9.58 6.50
N ALA A 154 8.44 -10.58 5.98
CA ALA A 154 8.76 -10.69 4.56
C ALA A 154 8.70 -12.16 4.12
N ARG A 155 8.39 -12.38 2.85
CA ARG A 155 8.50 -13.69 2.22
C ARG A 155 8.89 -13.56 0.76
N PRO A 156 9.59 -14.57 0.19
CA PRO A 156 10.00 -14.52 -1.20
C PRO A 156 8.81 -14.71 -2.15
N PHE A 157 8.92 -14.12 -3.32
CA PHE A 157 8.10 -14.52 -4.46
C PHE A 157 8.62 -15.85 -5.03
N ASN A 158 7.70 -16.70 -5.46
CA ASN A 158 8.01 -17.98 -6.07
C ASN A 158 7.51 -18.02 -7.51
N ILE A 159 8.34 -18.53 -8.42
CA ILE A 159 7.94 -18.83 -9.79
C ILE A 159 7.48 -20.28 -9.82
N ALA A 160 6.23 -20.51 -10.23
CA ALA A 160 5.70 -21.85 -10.42
C ALA A 160 5.68 -22.22 -11.91
N THR A 161 6.13 -23.42 -12.23
CA THR A 161 6.14 -23.96 -13.60
C THR A 161 5.58 -25.37 -13.61
N ASP A 162 5.28 -25.89 -14.79
CA ASP A 162 5.09 -27.33 -14.95
C ASP A 162 6.42 -28.08 -14.75
N LYS A 163 6.33 -29.40 -14.59
CA LYS A 163 7.50 -30.29 -14.42
C LYS A 163 8.46 -30.22 -15.59
N GLU A 164 7.92 -30.07 -16.79
CA GLU A 164 8.66 -29.88 -18.03
C GLU A 164 8.55 -28.43 -18.47
N VAL A 165 9.66 -27.72 -18.42
CA VAL A 165 9.73 -26.31 -18.79
C VAL A 165 10.21 -26.20 -20.23
N SER A 166 9.46 -25.49 -21.09
CA SER A 166 9.87 -25.21 -22.45
C SER A 166 11.10 -24.26 -22.49
N GLU A 167 11.87 -24.28 -23.55
CA GLU A 167 13.04 -23.40 -23.72
C GLU A 167 12.63 -21.92 -23.60
N VAL A 168 11.50 -21.53 -24.18
CA VAL A 168 10.98 -20.16 -24.08
C VAL A 168 10.63 -19.77 -22.65
N THR A 169 9.98 -20.67 -21.92
CA THR A 169 9.65 -20.45 -20.51
C THR A 169 10.91 -20.35 -19.66
N GLN A 170 11.91 -21.21 -19.93
CA GLN A 170 13.18 -21.16 -19.21
C GLN A 170 13.93 -19.86 -19.50
N ASP A 171 13.91 -19.37 -20.74
CA ASP A 171 14.55 -18.11 -21.12
C ASP A 171 13.90 -16.93 -20.40
N PHE A 172 12.57 -16.91 -20.29
CA PHE A 172 11.84 -15.90 -19.51
C PHE A 172 12.17 -15.94 -18.01
N ILE A 173 12.26 -17.14 -17.43
CA ILE A 173 12.71 -17.29 -16.03
C ILE A 173 14.13 -16.76 -15.85
N ASN A 174 15.03 -17.08 -16.77
CA ASN A 174 16.40 -16.59 -16.73
C ASN A 174 16.44 -15.06 -16.84
N PHE A 175 15.59 -14.45 -17.66
CA PHE A 175 15.45 -12.99 -17.71
C PHE A 175 14.98 -12.44 -16.37
N ILE A 176 13.90 -12.97 -15.77
CA ILE A 176 13.41 -12.52 -14.46
C ILE A 176 14.51 -12.57 -13.39
N LEU A 177 15.35 -13.61 -13.42
CA LEU A 177 16.44 -13.80 -12.46
C LEU A 177 17.73 -13.06 -12.84
N SER A 178 17.79 -12.42 -14.01
CA SER A 178 18.93 -11.61 -14.44
C SER A 178 18.98 -10.27 -13.72
N GLU A 179 20.13 -9.58 -13.83
CA GLU A 179 20.30 -8.22 -13.31
C GLU A 179 19.24 -7.25 -13.87
N ASP A 180 18.98 -7.30 -15.17
CA ASP A 180 17.97 -6.45 -15.83
C ASP A 180 16.55 -6.78 -15.33
N GLY A 181 16.22 -8.07 -15.20
CA GLY A 181 14.92 -8.51 -14.67
C GLY A 181 14.74 -8.12 -13.21
N GLN A 182 15.78 -8.25 -12.40
CA GLN A 182 15.72 -7.85 -10.98
C GLN A 182 15.64 -6.34 -10.81
N ALA A 183 16.25 -5.55 -11.71
CA ALA A 183 16.05 -4.09 -11.70
C ALA A 183 14.58 -3.70 -11.96
N VAL A 184 13.90 -4.39 -12.89
CA VAL A 184 12.45 -4.19 -13.11
C VAL A 184 11.64 -4.58 -11.88
N VAL A 185 11.99 -5.68 -11.20
CA VAL A 185 11.31 -6.10 -9.94
C VAL A 185 11.49 -5.04 -8.87
N GLU A 186 12.71 -4.52 -8.68
CA GLU A 186 13.00 -3.49 -7.67
C GLU A 186 12.27 -2.16 -7.95
N GLU A 187 12.14 -1.76 -9.23
CA GLU A 187 11.38 -0.56 -9.63
C GLU A 187 9.89 -0.68 -9.32
N ASN A 188 9.35 -1.89 -9.28
CA ASN A 188 7.93 -2.16 -8.99
C ASN A 188 7.68 -2.62 -7.54
N GLY A 189 8.67 -2.65 -6.70
CA GLY A 189 8.62 -2.90 -5.26
C GLY A 189 8.97 -4.29 -4.84
#